data_13b4a581791dc56f4863d06bde43741b
#
_entry.id   13b4a581791dc56f4863d06bde43741b
#
_cell.length_a   1.000
_cell.length_b   1.000
_cell.length_c   1.000
_cell.angle_alpha   90.00
_cell.angle_beta   90.00
_cell.angle_gamma   90.00
#
_symmetry.space_group_name_H-M   'P 1'
#
loop_
_entity.id
_entity.type
_entity.pdbx_description
1 polymer ?
#
loop_
_entity_poly.entity_id
_entity_poly.type
_entity_poly.pdbx_seq_one_letter_code
_entity_poly.pdbx_strand_id
1 'polypeptide(L)'
;NMKFMEAGLFAFSAIIGLVWIFSVQSIPAADSYNIYETASQTAQGNYAFLHNGSDFYNKDFYSGFSYYNCYPFQLGFVLISEIVYRIFGTDSTMPLQVINVLCVAAAYLGIAKITKQIFGRNKIEFIVILALAGCIQPVLFCTFVYGNIIGMCCAIWASHFLIKYFQTDKYLVLIPCGVLLVVSALAKYNNLIYLVAFVIMLIIHTVKAKKWQSIAFALALCIAVVGTSNLVIKSYASRANTELKGGVSQVLYLDMGLNESYMAPGWYNNIALSLYTSNNCDIDAAESQAWSDI
;
A
#
# COMPACT_ATOMS: atom_id res chain seq x y z
N ASN A 1 0.47 10.80 32.96
CA ASN A 1 0.19 9.40 32.64
C ASN A 1 0.34 9.20 31.11
N MET A 2 1.30 8.38 30.68
CA MET A 2 1.60 8.18 29.25
C MET A 2 0.39 7.63 28.47
N LYS A 3 -0.38 6.72 29.04
CA LYS A 3 -1.60 6.20 28.39
C LYS A 3 -2.62 7.31 28.07
N PHE A 4 -2.73 8.30 28.93
CA PHE A 4 -3.59 9.46 28.67
C PHE A 4 -3.06 10.31 27.50
N MET A 5 -1.75 10.47 27.40
CA MET A 5 -1.14 11.21 26.28
C MET A 5 -1.25 10.46 24.95
N GLU A 6 -1.09 9.13 24.96
CA GLU A 6 -1.34 8.29 23.78
C GLU A 6 -2.79 8.42 23.31
N ALA A 7 -3.76 8.34 24.23
CA ALA A 7 -5.18 8.54 23.93
C ALA A 7 -5.46 9.97 23.42
N GLY A 8 -4.81 10.96 24.03
CA GLY A 8 -4.88 12.36 23.59
C GLY A 8 -4.32 12.57 22.19
N LEU A 9 -3.18 11.95 21.85
CA LEU A 9 -2.60 12.00 20.50
C LEU A 9 -3.56 11.39 19.46
N PHE A 10 -4.12 10.22 19.77
CA PHE A 10 -5.11 9.55 18.90
C PHE A 10 -6.33 10.44 18.67
N ALA A 11 -6.94 10.94 19.74
CA ALA A 11 -8.13 11.79 19.67
C ALA A 11 -7.85 13.12 18.92
N PHE A 12 -6.72 13.77 19.22
CA PHE A 12 -6.30 15.00 18.56
C PHE A 12 -6.13 14.80 17.05
N SER A 13 -5.37 13.75 16.64
CA SER A 13 -5.14 13.47 15.23
C SER A 13 -6.43 13.11 14.50
N ALA A 14 -7.32 12.34 15.14
CA ALA A 14 -8.61 11.98 14.58
C ALA A 14 -9.51 13.21 14.41
N ILE A 15 -9.59 14.09 15.42
CA ILE A 15 -10.42 15.31 15.35
C ILE A 15 -9.92 16.24 14.23
N ILE A 16 -8.61 16.53 14.17
CA ILE A 16 -8.06 17.38 13.11
C ILE A 16 -8.27 16.76 11.74
N GLY A 17 -8.06 15.45 11.61
CA GLY A 17 -8.29 14.73 10.36
C GLY A 17 -9.75 14.79 9.92
N LEU A 18 -10.71 14.60 10.82
CA LEU A 18 -12.14 14.76 10.51
C LEU A 18 -12.46 16.19 10.09
N VAL A 19 -11.98 17.19 10.84
CA VAL A 19 -12.17 18.61 10.45
C VAL A 19 -11.63 18.85 9.05
N TRP A 20 -10.44 18.30 8.74
CA TRP A 20 -9.81 18.47 7.42
C TRP A 20 -10.66 17.86 6.31
N ILE A 21 -11.04 16.58 6.40
CA ILE A 21 -11.78 15.90 5.32
C ILE A 21 -13.18 16.48 5.11
N PHE A 22 -13.83 17.01 6.15
CA PHE A 22 -15.12 17.70 6.01
C PHE A 22 -15.00 19.13 5.48
N SER A 23 -13.83 19.76 5.63
CA SER A 23 -13.58 21.11 5.13
C SER A 23 -13.08 21.13 3.69
N VAL A 24 -12.41 20.07 3.25
CA VAL A 24 -11.75 19.97 1.93
C VAL A 24 -12.44 18.91 1.09
N GLN A 25 -13.17 19.35 0.08
CA GLN A 25 -13.75 18.44 -0.92
C GLN A 25 -12.66 18.04 -1.91
N SER A 26 -12.21 16.81 -1.82
CA SER A 26 -11.22 16.24 -2.72
C SER A 26 -11.89 15.34 -3.75
N ILE A 27 -11.54 15.53 -5.01
CA ILE A 27 -11.96 14.69 -6.12
C ILE A 27 -10.78 13.78 -6.49
N PRO A 28 -10.97 12.47 -6.61
CA PRO A 28 -9.94 11.57 -7.12
C PRO A 28 -9.45 12.01 -8.51
N ALA A 29 -8.15 11.90 -8.75
CA ALA A 29 -7.54 12.22 -10.03
C ALA A 29 -6.47 11.20 -10.40
N ALA A 30 -6.15 11.05 -11.67
CA ALA A 30 -5.17 10.09 -12.19
C ALA A 30 -5.43 8.67 -11.66
N ASP A 31 -4.40 7.98 -11.16
CA ASP A 31 -4.52 6.61 -10.63
C ASP A 31 -5.59 6.46 -9.54
N SER A 32 -5.73 7.46 -8.67
CA SER A 32 -6.74 7.38 -7.61
C SER A 32 -8.17 7.43 -8.16
N TYR A 33 -8.37 8.09 -9.31
CA TYR A 33 -9.65 8.08 -10.02
C TYR A 33 -9.93 6.69 -10.62
N ASN A 34 -8.95 6.10 -11.31
CA ASN A 34 -9.10 4.75 -11.87
C ASN A 34 -9.47 3.73 -10.79
N ILE A 35 -8.81 3.80 -9.62
CA ILE A 35 -9.10 2.90 -8.50
C ILE A 35 -10.50 3.15 -7.92
N TYR A 36 -10.85 4.43 -7.69
CA TYR A 36 -12.17 4.80 -7.17
C TYR A 36 -13.28 4.29 -8.07
N GLU A 37 -13.19 4.60 -9.36
CA GLU A 37 -14.22 4.25 -10.32
C GLU A 37 -14.33 2.72 -10.48
N THR A 38 -13.20 2.03 -10.57
CA THR A 38 -13.21 0.56 -10.66
C THR A 38 -13.81 -0.07 -9.41
N ALA A 39 -13.45 0.40 -8.22
CA ALA A 39 -14.00 -0.12 -6.97
C ALA A 39 -15.51 0.14 -6.85
N SER A 40 -15.97 1.32 -7.27
CA SER A 40 -17.38 1.69 -7.33
C SER A 40 -18.14 0.77 -8.29
N GLN A 41 -17.65 0.58 -9.50
CA GLN A 41 -18.27 -0.27 -10.53
C GLN A 41 -18.28 -1.75 -10.11
N THR A 42 -17.15 -2.27 -9.60
CA THR A 42 -17.07 -3.68 -9.16
C THR A 42 -17.95 -3.96 -7.94
N ALA A 43 -18.15 -2.97 -7.06
CA ALA A 43 -19.08 -3.08 -5.95
C ALA A 43 -20.53 -3.27 -6.44
N GLN A 44 -20.85 -2.72 -7.60
CA GLN A 44 -22.16 -2.86 -8.30
C GLN A 44 -22.22 -4.07 -9.24
N GLY A 45 -21.14 -4.86 -9.35
CA GLY A 45 -21.05 -6.03 -10.21
C GLY A 45 -20.67 -5.74 -11.67
N ASN A 46 -20.23 -4.52 -11.97
CA ASN A 46 -19.73 -4.14 -13.29
C ASN A 46 -18.21 -4.23 -13.35
N TYR A 47 -17.67 -5.02 -14.27
CA TYR A 47 -16.24 -5.29 -14.45
C TYR A 47 -15.68 -4.76 -15.78
N ALA A 48 -16.41 -3.89 -16.47
CA ALA A 48 -16.04 -3.40 -17.80
C ALA A 48 -14.64 -2.74 -17.83
N PHE A 49 -14.22 -2.12 -16.73
CA PHE A 49 -12.94 -1.44 -16.61
C PHE A 49 -11.69 -2.33 -16.63
N LEU A 50 -11.88 -3.62 -16.49
CA LEU A 50 -10.80 -4.60 -16.58
C LEU A 50 -10.50 -5.01 -18.03
N HIS A 51 -11.37 -4.66 -18.97
CA HIS A 51 -11.20 -4.97 -20.38
C HIS A 51 -10.38 -3.90 -21.11
N ASN A 52 -9.69 -4.31 -22.16
CA ASN A 52 -8.98 -3.39 -23.03
C ASN A 52 -9.96 -2.40 -23.70
N GLY A 53 -9.48 -1.18 -23.93
CA GLY A 53 -10.29 -0.12 -24.52
C GLY A 53 -11.37 0.50 -23.62
N SER A 54 -11.39 0.13 -22.32
CA SER A 54 -12.35 0.62 -21.33
C SER A 54 -11.78 1.72 -20.43
N ASP A 55 -10.72 2.37 -20.84
CA ASP A 55 -10.10 3.42 -20.06
C ASP A 55 -11.03 4.61 -19.86
N PHE A 56 -11.25 4.99 -18.60
CA PHE A 56 -12.04 6.16 -18.24
C PHE A 56 -11.28 7.47 -18.47
N TYR A 57 -9.96 7.43 -18.41
CA TYR A 57 -9.17 8.64 -18.29
C TYR A 57 -8.55 9.09 -19.59
N ASN A 58 -7.98 8.17 -20.34
CA ASN A 58 -7.36 8.46 -21.65
C ASN A 58 -7.05 7.15 -22.38
N LYS A 59 -7.87 6.77 -23.35
CA LYS A 59 -7.71 5.54 -24.13
C LYS A 59 -6.37 5.45 -24.83
N ASP A 60 -5.80 6.58 -25.22
CA ASP A 60 -4.55 6.64 -25.95
C ASP A 60 -3.32 6.49 -25.01
N PHE A 61 -3.46 6.84 -23.74
CA PHE A 61 -2.37 6.79 -22.77
C PHE A 61 -1.82 5.39 -22.52
N TYR A 62 -2.70 4.38 -22.54
CA TYR A 62 -2.35 2.97 -22.36
C TYR A 62 -2.34 2.18 -23.69
N SER A 63 -2.28 2.88 -24.83
CA SER A 63 -2.26 2.26 -26.16
C SER A 63 -3.39 1.23 -26.38
N GLY A 64 -4.56 1.50 -25.82
CA GLY A 64 -5.74 0.63 -25.92
C GLY A 64 -5.79 -0.52 -24.89
N PHE A 65 -4.76 -0.71 -24.08
CA PHE A 65 -4.78 -1.66 -22.97
C PHE A 65 -5.55 -1.10 -21.77
N SER A 66 -6.08 -1.98 -20.92
CA SER A 66 -6.67 -1.53 -19.67
C SER A 66 -5.59 -1.07 -18.69
N TYR A 67 -5.94 -0.14 -17.79
CA TYR A 67 -5.07 0.29 -16.70
C TYR A 67 -4.50 -0.90 -15.91
N TYR A 68 -5.30 -1.94 -15.70
CA TYR A 68 -4.91 -3.12 -14.91
C TYR A 68 -4.05 -4.13 -15.68
N ASN A 69 -3.93 -4.00 -16.99
CA ASN A 69 -2.90 -4.72 -17.72
C ASN A 69 -1.52 -4.11 -17.49
N CYS A 70 -1.44 -2.81 -17.20
CA CYS A 70 -0.21 -2.12 -16.87
C CYS A 70 0.11 -2.17 -15.38
N TYR A 71 -0.93 -2.11 -14.52
CA TYR A 71 -0.77 -2.00 -13.05
C TYR A 71 -1.69 -2.96 -12.28
N PRO A 72 -1.59 -4.30 -12.50
CA PRO A 72 -2.48 -5.29 -11.89
C PRO A 72 -2.41 -5.31 -10.36
N PHE A 73 -1.26 -4.93 -9.78
CA PHE A 73 -1.07 -4.84 -8.35
C PHE A 73 -1.97 -3.81 -7.66
N GLN A 74 -2.52 -2.83 -8.39
CA GLN A 74 -3.48 -1.86 -7.86
C GLN A 74 -4.83 -2.50 -7.49
N LEU A 75 -5.14 -3.67 -8.02
CA LEU A 75 -6.35 -4.44 -7.66
C LEU A 75 -6.39 -4.82 -6.16
N GLY A 76 -5.25 -4.84 -5.49
CA GLY A 76 -5.19 -4.99 -4.03
C GLY A 76 -5.93 -3.88 -3.30
N PHE A 77 -5.71 -2.63 -3.70
CA PHE A 77 -6.43 -1.50 -3.09
C PHE A 77 -7.85 -1.35 -3.64
N VAL A 78 -8.10 -1.74 -4.89
CA VAL A 78 -9.48 -1.86 -5.42
C VAL A 78 -10.30 -2.80 -4.56
N LEU A 79 -9.77 -3.97 -4.15
CA LEU A 79 -10.48 -4.90 -3.27
C LEU A 79 -10.85 -4.27 -1.92
N ILE A 80 -9.92 -3.58 -1.29
CA ILE A 80 -10.18 -2.88 -0.02
C ILE A 80 -11.28 -1.83 -0.21
N SER A 81 -11.20 -1.05 -1.28
CA SER A 81 -12.17 0.00 -1.60
C SER A 81 -13.53 -0.59 -1.98
N GLU A 82 -13.57 -1.68 -2.77
CA GLU A 82 -14.79 -2.40 -3.12
C GLU A 82 -15.54 -2.88 -1.87
N ILE A 83 -14.83 -3.46 -0.88
CA ILE A 83 -15.43 -3.88 0.38
C ILE A 83 -16.07 -2.69 1.10
N VAL A 84 -15.37 -1.57 1.17
CA VAL A 84 -15.88 -0.35 1.81
C VAL A 84 -17.12 0.16 1.09
N TYR A 85 -17.10 0.20 -0.25
CA TYR A 85 -18.23 0.69 -1.04
C TYR A 85 -19.44 -0.24 -1.01
N ARG A 86 -19.25 -1.55 -0.89
CA ARG A 86 -20.36 -2.48 -0.65
C ARG A 86 -21.08 -2.26 0.69
N ILE A 87 -20.37 -1.72 1.69
CA ILE A 87 -20.93 -1.46 3.02
C ILE A 87 -21.56 -0.07 3.11
N PHE A 88 -20.89 0.95 2.57
CA PHE A 88 -21.24 2.36 2.78
C PHE A 88 -21.84 3.06 1.54
N GLY A 89 -21.90 2.38 0.40
CA GLY A 89 -22.33 2.95 -0.88
C GLY A 89 -21.17 3.49 -1.73
N THR A 90 -21.46 3.74 -2.99
CA THR A 90 -20.46 4.06 -4.04
C THR A 90 -20.39 5.54 -4.41
N ASP A 91 -21.27 6.37 -3.84
CA ASP A 91 -21.47 7.76 -4.29
C ASP A 91 -20.41 8.74 -3.78
N SER A 92 -19.53 8.28 -2.89
CA SER A 92 -18.55 9.17 -2.24
C SER A 92 -17.30 8.43 -1.78
N THR A 93 -16.16 9.11 -1.85
CA THR A 93 -14.90 8.65 -1.25
C THR A 93 -14.83 8.89 0.27
N MET A 94 -15.83 9.56 0.85
CA MET A 94 -15.83 9.96 2.26
C MET A 94 -15.60 8.78 3.23
N PRO A 95 -16.20 7.59 3.05
CA PRO A 95 -15.92 6.46 3.94
C PRO A 95 -14.44 6.07 3.98
N LEU A 96 -13.77 6.06 2.82
CA LEU A 96 -12.32 5.77 2.74
C LEU A 96 -11.48 6.89 3.35
N GLN A 97 -11.89 8.15 3.22
CA GLN A 97 -11.22 9.28 3.88
C GLN A 97 -11.34 9.20 5.40
N VAL A 98 -12.51 8.81 5.94
CA VAL A 98 -12.69 8.56 7.38
C VAL A 98 -11.79 7.41 7.85
N ILE A 99 -11.70 6.33 7.08
CA ILE A 99 -10.77 5.23 7.37
C ILE A 99 -9.32 5.74 7.36
N ASN A 100 -8.93 6.58 6.41
CA ASN A 100 -7.61 7.20 6.39
C ASN A 100 -7.34 8.01 7.67
N VAL A 101 -8.28 8.82 8.13
CA VAL A 101 -8.15 9.59 9.38
C VAL A 101 -7.91 8.66 10.58
N LEU A 102 -8.68 7.60 10.71
CA LEU A 102 -8.51 6.61 11.78
C LEU A 102 -7.16 5.88 11.66
N CYS A 103 -6.73 5.57 10.44
CA CYS A 103 -5.43 4.97 10.18
C CYS A 103 -4.26 5.90 10.53
N VAL A 104 -4.34 7.21 10.25
CA VAL A 104 -3.30 8.17 10.68
C VAL A 104 -3.22 8.22 12.20
N ALA A 105 -4.36 8.36 12.89
CA ALA A 105 -4.40 8.38 14.35
C ALA A 105 -3.84 7.08 14.95
N ALA A 106 -4.21 5.93 14.39
CA ALA A 106 -3.69 4.63 14.79
C ALA A 106 -2.19 4.47 14.47
N ALA A 107 -1.71 5.00 13.33
CA ALA A 107 -0.29 4.97 12.96
C ALA A 107 0.55 5.78 13.96
N TYR A 108 0.09 6.95 14.36
CA TYR A 108 0.78 7.78 15.37
C TYR A 108 0.85 7.05 16.72
N LEU A 109 -0.26 6.43 17.14
CA LEU A 109 -0.26 5.59 18.32
C LEU A 109 0.74 4.42 18.18
N GLY A 110 0.79 3.77 17.02
CA GLY A 110 1.72 2.68 16.72
C GLY A 110 3.19 3.12 16.84
N ILE A 111 3.54 4.31 16.31
CA ILE A 111 4.89 4.86 16.42
C ILE A 111 5.24 5.14 17.89
N ALA A 112 4.34 5.72 18.68
CA ALA A 112 4.54 5.93 20.11
C ALA A 112 4.80 4.59 20.84
N LYS A 113 4.01 3.55 20.53
CA LYS A 113 4.20 2.19 21.07
C LYS A 113 5.54 1.58 20.69
N ILE A 114 5.97 1.69 19.44
CA ILE A 114 7.27 1.23 18.96
C ILE A 114 8.39 1.97 19.69
N THR A 115 8.26 3.28 19.83
CA THR A 115 9.23 4.11 20.57
C THR A 115 9.39 3.61 22.01
N LYS A 116 8.26 3.33 22.68
CA LYS A 116 8.28 2.76 24.03
C LYS A 116 8.95 1.40 24.09
N GLN A 117 8.67 0.54 23.11
CA GLN A 117 9.27 -0.80 23.04
C GLN A 117 10.80 -0.75 22.85
N ILE A 118 11.29 0.17 22.01
CA ILE A 118 12.72 0.26 21.69
C ILE A 118 13.51 0.93 22.81
N PHE A 119 13.03 2.05 23.30
CA PHE A 119 13.80 2.89 24.23
C PHE A 119 13.44 2.66 25.70
N GLY A 120 12.26 2.12 26.01
CA GLY A 120 11.82 1.87 27.39
C GLY A 120 11.61 3.12 28.26
N ARG A 121 11.81 4.34 27.72
CA ARG A 121 11.86 5.60 28.44
C ARG A 121 10.63 6.46 28.12
N ASN A 122 9.86 6.83 29.16
CA ASN A 122 8.69 7.71 29.01
C ASN A 122 9.05 9.09 28.46
N LYS A 123 10.25 9.63 28.75
CA LYS A 123 10.68 10.93 28.25
C LYS A 123 10.83 10.93 26.72
N ILE A 124 11.40 9.86 26.13
CA ILE A 124 11.57 9.74 24.70
C ILE A 124 10.20 9.58 24.03
N GLU A 125 9.36 8.73 24.58
CA GLU A 125 7.98 8.54 24.11
C GLU A 125 7.20 9.85 24.11
N PHE A 126 7.31 10.65 25.18
CA PHE A 126 6.70 11.97 25.29
C PHE A 126 7.16 12.94 24.17
N ILE A 127 8.47 13.01 23.92
CA ILE A 127 9.03 13.85 22.84
C ILE A 127 8.46 13.42 21.48
N VAL A 128 8.39 12.10 21.23
CA VAL A 128 7.85 11.56 19.98
C VAL A 128 6.36 11.88 19.84
N ILE A 129 5.57 11.76 20.92
CA ILE A 129 4.14 12.15 20.91
C ILE A 129 3.97 13.62 20.54
N LEU A 130 4.78 14.52 21.10
CA LEU A 130 4.75 15.94 20.75
C LEU A 130 5.14 16.20 19.28
N ALA A 131 6.17 15.51 18.80
CA ALA A 131 6.60 15.62 17.41
C ALA A 131 5.51 15.12 16.44
N LEU A 132 4.83 14.01 16.79
CA LEU A 132 3.72 13.45 15.99
C LEU A 132 2.50 14.38 16.01
N ALA A 133 2.19 15.02 17.14
CA ALA A 133 1.11 16.00 17.21
C ALA A 133 1.36 17.20 16.29
N GLY A 134 2.61 17.59 16.05
CA GLY A 134 3.01 18.62 15.09
C GLY A 134 3.16 18.13 13.64
N CYS A 135 3.16 16.81 13.41
CA CYS A 135 3.33 16.23 12.08
C CYS A 135 2.00 16.21 11.32
N ILE A 136 1.64 17.33 10.71
CA ILE A 136 0.33 17.50 10.07
C ILE A 136 0.23 16.86 8.68
N GLN A 137 1.36 16.60 8.01
CA GLN A 137 1.39 16.15 6.62
C GLN A 137 0.56 14.85 6.36
N PRO A 138 0.68 13.77 7.16
CA PRO A 138 -0.18 12.59 6.98
C PRO A 138 -1.66 12.88 7.19
N VAL A 139 -2.00 13.86 8.04
CA VAL A 139 -3.39 14.29 8.25
C VAL A 139 -3.94 14.97 7.01
N LEU A 140 -3.17 15.85 6.37
CA LEU A 140 -3.57 16.50 5.11
C LEU A 140 -3.74 15.47 3.98
N PHE A 141 -2.99 14.36 4.05
CA PHE A 141 -3.04 13.29 3.05
C PHE A 141 -4.29 12.40 3.19
N CYS A 142 -5.11 12.56 4.24
CA CYS A 142 -6.31 11.74 4.47
C CYS A 142 -7.36 11.87 3.34
N THR A 143 -7.37 13.00 2.63
CA THR A 143 -8.26 13.22 1.48
C THR A 143 -7.82 12.44 0.23
N PHE A 144 -6.57 11.98 0.18
CA PHE A 144 -6.03 11.24 -0.96
C PHE A 144 -6.28 9.75 -0.82
N VAL A 145 -7.22 9.23 -1.61
CA VAL A 145 -7.66 7.83 -1.55
C VAL A 145 -6.86 6.99 -2.55
N TYR A 146 -5.69 6.49 -2.09
CA TYR A 146 -4.76 5.70 -2.93
C TYR A 146 -4.03 4.58 -2.18
N GLY A 147 -4.51 4.17 -1.01
CA GLY A 147 -3.95 3.08 -0.21
C GLY A 147 -2.73 3.42 0.63
N ASN A 148 -2.08 4.57 0.44
CA ASN A 148 -0.86 4.95 1.14
C ASN A 148 -1.02 4.96 2.66
N ILE A 149 -2.08 5.60 3.16
CA ILE A 149 -2.33 5.77 4.60
C ILE A 149 -2.67 4.42 5.26
N ILE A 150 -3.57 3.65 4.65
CA ILE A 150 -3.96 2.33 5.16
C ILE A 150 -2.73 1.41 5.18
N GLY A 151 -1.97 1.40 4.07
CA GLY A 151 -0.75 0.60 3.97
C GLY A 151 0.30 0.97 5.00
N MET A 152 0.56 2.28 5.20
CA MET A 152 1.48 2.80 6.21
C MET A 152 1.05 2.39 7.63
N CYS A 153 -0.23 2.56 7.97
CA CYS A 153 -0.76 2.18 9.27
C CYS A 153 -0.54 0.69 9.55
N CYS A 154 -0.91 -0.16 8.61
CA CYS A 154 -0.73 -1.60 8.72
C CYS A 154 0.74 -2.00 8.86
N ALA A 155 1.66 -1.37 8.09
CA ALA A 155 3.10 -1.63 8.19
C ALA A 155 3.67 -1.24 9.56
N ILE A 156 3.25 -0.09 10.12
CA ILE A 156 3.67 0.36 11.45
C ILE A 156 3.22 -0.63 12.53
N TRP A 157 1.96 -1.06 12.49
CA TRP A 157 1.48 -2.04 13.47
C TRP A 157 2.08 -3.43 13.27
N ALA A 158 2.33 -3.85 12.03
CA ALA A 158 3.08 -5.08 11.75
C ALA A 158 4.49 -5.00 12.36
N SER A 159 5.18 -3.85 12.23
CA SER A 159 6.49 -3.60 12.85
C SER A 159 6.42 -3.67 14.38
N HIS A 160 5.37 -3.09 14.99
CA HIS A 160 5.13 -3.20 16.44
C HIS A 160 5.06 -4.67 16.89
N PHE A 161 4.30 -5.50 16.16
CA PHE A 161 4.16 -6.92 16.51
C PHE A 161 5.44 -7.71 16.25
N LEU A 162 6.20 -7.40 15.19
CA LEU A 162 7.49 -8.04 14.93
C LEU A 162 8.50 -7.74 16.06
N ILE A 163 8.60 -6.48 16.49
CA ILE A 163 9.46 -6.09 17.61
C ILE A 163 9.01 -6.82 18.90
N LYS A 164 7.71 -6.89 19.14
CA LYS A 164 7.14 -7.62 20.27
C LYS A 164 7.49 -9.12 20.24
N TYR A 165 7.50 -9.72 19.04
CA TYR A 165 7.98 -11.09 18.88
C TYR A 165 9.43 -11.23 19.30
N PHE A 166 10.32 -10.36 18.85
CA PHE A 166 11.74 -10.40 19.22
C PHE A 166 11.98 -10.20 20.73
N GLN A 167 11.08 -9.52 21.44
CA GLN A 167 11.17 -9.30 22.89
C GLN A 167 10.57 -10.44 23.72
N THR A 168 9.56 -11.14 23.19
CA THR A 168 8.77 -12.09 23.98
C THR A 168 8.90 -13.53 23.53
N ASP A 169 9.44 -13.76 22.33
CA ASP A 169 9.53 -15.06 21.66
C ASP A 169 8.18 -15.79 21.49
N LYS A 170 7.06 -15.06 21.54
CA LYS A 170 5.70 -15.64 21.45
C LYS A 170 5.24 -15.68 19.99
N TYR A 171 5.16 -16.83 19.36
CA TYR A 171 4.78 -17.01 17.95
C TYR A 171 3.37 -16.49 17.64
N LEU A 172 2.42 -16.54 18.56
CA LEU A 172 1.07 -16.00 18.36
C LEU A 172 1.06 -14.52 17.97
N VAL A 173 2.10 -13.77 18.35
CA VAL A 173 2.26 -12.36 18.02
C VAL A 173 2.59 -12.16 16.52
N LEU A 174 3.12 -13.19 15.86
CA LEU A 174 3.43 -13.14 14.42
C LEU A 174 2.17 -13.23 13.55
N ILE A 175 1.05 -13.75 14.07
CA ILE A 175 -0.21 -13.81 13.30
C ILE A 175 -0.69 -12.41 12.93
N PRO A 176 -0.94 -11.48 13.87
CA PRO A 176 -1.33 -10.11 13.51
C PRO A 176 -0.23 -9.38 12.71
N CYS A 177 1.05 -9.66 12.94
CA CYS A 177 2.14 -9.14 12.13
C CYS A 177 1.97 -9.51 10.66
N GLY A 178 1.75 -10.80 10.36
CA GLY A 178 1.59 -11.29 9.01
C GLY A 178 0.33 -10.76 8.32
N VAL A 179 -0.82 -10.79 9.01
CA VAL A 179 -2.08 -10.26 8.46
C VAL A 179 -1.96 -8.78 8.10
N LEU A 180 -1.41 -7.98 8.99
CA LEU A 180 -1.22 -6.54 8.76
C LEU A 180 -0.25 -6.26 7.61
N LEU A 181 0.82 -7.06 7.46
CA LEU A 181 1.75 -6.87 6.36
C LEU A 181 1.13 -7.26 5.01
N VAL A 182 0.30 -8.31 4.96
CA VAL A 182 -0.47 -8.67 3.77
C VAL A 182 -1.41 -7.53 3.37
N VAL A 183 -2.19 -7.00 4.33
CA VAL A 183 -3.09 -5.85 4.07
C VAL A 183 -2.28 -4.62 3.64
N SER A 184 -1.13 -4.37 4.23
CA SER A 184 -0.23 -3.27 3.86
C SER A 184 0.23 -3.38 2.40
N ALA A 185 0.67 -4.57 1.97
CA ALA A 185 1.12 -4.83 0.61
C ALA A 185 -0.03 -4.74 -0.42
N LEU A 186 -1.23 -5.24 -0.06
CA LEU A 186 -2.43 -5.09 -0.90
C LEU A 186 -2.87 -3.63 -1.02
N ALA A 187 -2.80 -2.86 0.07
CA ALA A 187 -3.17 -1.45 0.04
C ALA A 187 -2.19 -0.62 -0.82
N LYS A 188 -0.90 -0.92 -0.76
CA LYS A 188 0.12 -0.22 -1.54
C LYS A 188 1.32 -1.12 -1.85
N TYR A 189 1.52 -1.41 -3.12
CA TYR A 189 2.58 -2.33 -3.58
C TYR A 189 3.98 -1.93 -3.09
N ASN A 190 4.28 -0.64 -3.02
CA ASN A 190 5.57 -0.14 -2.52
C ASN A 190 5.88 -0.57 -1.08
N ASN A 191 4.87 -0.98 -0.31
CA ASN A 191 5.06 -1.49 1.05
C ASN A 191 5.70 -2.90 1.07
N LEU A 192 5.96 -3.53 -0.07
CA LEU A 192 6.82 -4.71 -0.15
C LEU A 192 8.22 -4.48 0.43
N ILE A 193 8.66 -3.22 0.52
CA ILE A 193 9.91 -2.88 1.21
C ILE A 193 9.90 -3.34 2.67
N TYR A 194 8.76 -3.30 3.35
CA TYR A 194 8.62 -3.82 4.71
C TYR A 194 8.74 -5.34 4.76
N LEU A 195 8.24 -6.05 3.72
CA LEU A 195 8.43 -7.50 3.63
C LEU A 195 9.92 -7.85 3.58
N VAL A 196 10.68 -7.17 2.71
CA VAL A 196 12.13 -7.36 2.59
C VAL A 196 12.82 -7.09 3.93
N ALA A 197 12.51 -5.95 4.58
CA ALA A 197 13.06 -5.61 5.88
C ALA A 197 12.73 -6.66 6.97
N PHE A 198 11.49 -7.16 6.98
CA PHE A 198 11.05 -8.16 7.96
C PHE A 198 11.75 -9.51 7.75
N VAL A 199 11.92 -9.93 6.49
CA VAL A 199 12.66 -11.15 6.15
C VAL A 199 14.10 -11.04 6.62
N ILE A 200 14.79 -9.93 6.36
CA ILE A 200 16.15 -9.68 6.83
C ILE A 200 16.22 -9.75 8.37
N MET A 201 15.31 -9.07 9.07
CA MET A 201 15.26 -9.07 10.54
C MET A 201 15.00 -10.47 11.11
N LEU A 202 14.13 -11.26 10.49
CA LEU A 202 13.83 -12.64 10.90
C LEU A 202 15.03 -13.57 10.66
N ILE A 203 15.77 -13.40 9.55
CA ILE A 203 17.02 -14.12 9.29
C ILE A 203 18.06 -13.78 10.37
N ILE A 204 18.27 -12.49 10.66
CA ILE A 204 19.21 -12.06 11.72
C ILE A 204 18.81 -12.65 13.07
N HIS A 205 17.51 -12.63 13.40
CA HIS A 205 17.01 -13.21 14.64
C HIS A 205 17.24 -14.72 14.69
N THR A 206 17.05 -15.42 13.59
CA THR A 206 17.32 -16.87 13.50
C THR A 206 18.78 -17.18 13.80
N VAL A 207 19.70 -16.45 13.18
CA VAL A 207 21.15 -16.67 13.37
C VAL A 207 21.55 -16.37 14.82
N LYS A 208 21.07 -15.26 15.40
CA LYS A 208 21.44 -14.85 16.77
C LYS A 208 20.81 -15.69 17.86
N ALA A 209 19.52 -16.00 17.73
CA ALA A 209 18.74 -16.73 18.75
C ALA A 209 18.65 -18.24 18.48
N LYS A 210 19.18 -18.73 17.35
CA LYS A 210 19.10 -20.12 16.87
C LYS A 210 17.66 -20.62 16.77
N LYS A 211 16.72 -19.74 16.36
CA LYS A 211 15.28 -20.02 16.27
C LYS A 211 14.83 -20.19 14.82
N TRP A 212 14.96 -21.39 14.29
CA TRP A 212 14.61 -21.75 12.91
C TRP A 212 13.14 -21.46 12.53
N GLN A 213 12.23 -21.40 13.51
CA GLN A 213 10.84 -21.03 13.30
C GLN A 213 10.68 -19.60 12.73
N SER A 214 11.64 -18.70 12.97
CA SER A 214 11.63 -17.37 12.37
C SER A 214 11.82 -17.42 10.86
N ILE A 215 12.63 -18.33 10.34
CA ILE A 215 12.76 -18.56 8.89
C ILE A 215 11.47 -19.15 8.32
N ALA A 216 10.88 -20.15 8.99
CA ALA A 216 9.62 -20.72 8.55
C ALA A 216 8.52 -19.64 8.45
N PHE A 217 8.45 -18.73 9.42
CA PHE A 217 7.54 -17.60 9.35
C PHE A 217 7.88 -16.63 8.21
N ALA A 218 9.17 -16.33 7.98
CA ALA A 218 9.59 -15.47 6.87
C ALA A 218 9.15 -16.04 5.51
N LEU A 219 9.34 -17.34 5.30
CA LEU A 219 8.87 -18.04 4.10
C LEU A 219 7.34 -18.01 3.97
N ALA A 220 6.63 -18.32 5.06
CA ALA A 220 5.17 -18.25 5.08
C ALA A 220 4.66 -16.84 4.78
N LEU A 221 5.34 -15.81 5.27
CA LEU A 221 5.02 -14.40 5.02
C LEU A 221 5.22 -14.03 3.54
N CYS A 222 6.33 -14.44 2.93
CA CYS A 222 6.55 -14.24 1.49
C CYS A 222 5.45 -14.92 0.65
N ILE A 223 5.13 -16.18 0.96
CA ILE A 223 4.07 -16.91 0.27
C ILE A 223 2.71 -16.24 0.48
N ALA A 224 2.40 -15.79 1.69
CA ALA A 224 1.14 -15.11 1.99
C ALA A 224 1.01 -13.79 1.23
N VAL A 225 2.03 -12.95 1.20
CA VAL A 225 1.98 -11.65 0.53
C VAL A 225 1.87 -11.82 -0.98
N VAL A 226 2.76 -12.60 -1.59
CA VAL A 226 2.76 -12.82 -3.04
C VAL A 226 1.53 -13.62 -3.47
N GLY A 227 1.20 -14.68 -2.73
CA GLY A 227 0.06 -15.53 -3.02
C GLY A 227 -1.27 -14.77 -2.95
N THR A 228 -1.47 -13.95 -1.92
CA THR A 228 -2.71 -13.14 -1.79
C THR A 228 -2.82 -12.11 -2.90
N SER A 229 -1.73 -11.42 -3.27
CA SER A 229 -1.73 -10.49 -4.40
C SER A 229 -2.15 -11.18 -5.70
N ASN A 230 -1.54 -12.32 -6.01
CA ASN A 230 -1.89 -13.10 -7.20
C ASN A 230 -3.33 -13.65 -7.16
N LEU A 231 -3.82 -14.07 -5.99
CA LEU A 231 -5.21 -14.51 -5.83
C LEU A 231 -6.20 -13.36 -6.08
N VAL A 232 -5.90 -12.16 -5.63
CA VAL A 232 -6.72 -10.97 -5.90
C VAL A 232 -6.77 -10.69 -7.40
N ILE A 233 -5.62 -10.64 -8.08
CA ILE A 233 -5.56 -10.40 -9.53
C ILE A 233 -6.36 -11.47 -10.29
N LYS A 234 -6.15 -12.75 -10.00
CA LYS A 234 -6.89 -13.85 -10.62
C LYS A 234 -8.38 -13.81 -10.34
N SER A 235 -8.78 -13.40 -9.13
CA SER A 235 -10.20 -13.26 -8.78
C SER A 235 -10.87 -12.18 -9.63
N TYR A 236 -10.24 -11.01 -9.80
CA TYR A 236 -10.79 -9.96 -10.66
C TYR A 236 -10.81 -10.37 -12.13
N ALA A 237 -9.73 -10.97 -12.64
CA ALA A 237 -9.67 -11.49 -14.00
C ALA A 237 -10.81 -12.51 -14.28
N SER A 238 -11.03 -13.44 -13.35
CA SER A 238 -12.13 -14.43 -13.45
C SER A 238 -13.51 -13.77 -13.40
N ARG A 239 -13.73 -12.82 -12.49
CA ARG A 239 -15.01 -12.09 -12.37
C ARG A 239 -15.31 -11.26 -13.62
N ALA A 240 -14.28 -10.72 -14.26
CA ALA A 240 -14.40 -9.96 -15.51
C ALA A 240 -14.41 -10.85 -16.76
N ASN A 241 -14.17 -12.15 -16.63
CA ASN A 241 -13.97 -13.06 -17.76
C ASN A 241 -12.93 -12.52 -18.78
N THR A 242 -11.80 -12.06 -18.27
CA THR A 242 -10.67 -11.49 -19.04
C THR A 242 -9.34 -12.01 -18.52
N GLU A 243 -8.31 -11.90 -19.35
CA GLU A 243 -6.93 -12.18 -18.93
C GLU A 243 -6.22 -10.87 -18.65
N LEU A 244 -5.63 -10.75 -17.45
CA LEU A 244 -4.80 -9.62 -17.09
C LEU A 244 -3.33 -9.98 -17.28
N LYS A 245 -2.57 -9.06 -17.88
CA LYS A 245 -1.13 -9.19 -18.07
C LYS A 245 -0.36 -9.00 -16.76
N GLY A 246 0.94 -9.29 -16.77
CA GLY A 246 1.79 -9.22 -15.56
C GLY A 246 2.07 -7.82 -15.03
N GLY A 247 1.85 -6.80 -15.86
CA GLY A 247 2.09 -5.40 -15.51
C GLY A 247 3.53 -4.93 -15.81
N VAL A 248 3.75 -3.63 -15.66
CA VAL A 248 5.06 -3.00 -15.82
C VAL A 248 6.03 -3.56 -14.78
N SER A 249 7.16 -4.10 -15.25
CA SER A 249 8.15 -4.79 -14.39
C SER A 249 9.09 -3.81 -13.68
N GLN A 250 9.84 -4.33 -12.70
CA GLN A 250 10.84 -3.56 -11.96
C GLN A 250 12.00 -3.08 -12.84
N VAL A 251 12.35 -3.84 -13.88
CA VAL A 251 13.41 -3.48 -14.83
C VAL A 251 13.02 -2.23 -15.61
N LEU A 252 11.76 -2.17 -16.07
CA LEU A 252 11.25 -0.99 -16.77
C LEU A 252 11.23 0.27 -15.89
N TYR A 253 10.95 0.12 -14.59
CA TYR A 253 11.06 1.24 -13.64
C TYR A 253 12.52 1.64 -13.39
N LEU A 254 13.46 0.69 -13.43
CA LEU A 254 14.88 0.99 -13.31
C LEU A 254 15.36 1.80 -14.51
N ASP A 255 15.04 1.36 -15.74
CA ASP A 255 15.32 2.08 -16.97
C ASP A 255 14.72 3.50 -16.94
N MET A 256 13.42 3.62 -16.59
CA MET A 256 12.77 4.92 -16.42
C MET A 256 13.52 5.84 -15.44
N GLY A 257 14.04 5.28 -14.34
CA GLY A 257 14.74 6.05 -13.31
C GLY A 257 16.16 6.49 -13.72
N LEU A 258 16.80 5.79 -14.66
CA LEU A 258 18.12 6.11 -15.20
C LEU A 258 18.06 7.11 -16.36
N ASN A 259 16.90 7.25 -16.98
CA ASN A 259 16.70 8.18 -18.08
C ASN A 259 16.33 9.59 -17.61
N GLU A 260 16.61 10.57 -18.46
CA GLU A 260 16.26 11.96 -18.19
C GLU A 260 14.74 12.17 -18.21
N SER A 261 14.28 13.08 -17.38
CA SER A 261 12.90 13.53 -17.32
C SER A 261 12.85 15.06 -17.42
N TYR A 262 11.74 15.59 -17.91
CA TYR A 262 11.54 17.04 -18.03
C TYR A 262 11.50 17.77 -16.67
N MET A 263 11.28 17.05 -15.57
CA MET A 263 11.23 17.64 -14.21
C MET A 263 12.60 17.58 -13.52
N ALA A 264 13.18 16.39 -13.42
CA ALA A 264 14.47 16.13 -12.79
C ALA A 264 14.94 14.72 -13.14
N PRO A 265 16.25 14.42 -13.10
CA PRO A 265 16.75 13.06 -13.25
C PRO A 265 16.05 12.08 -12.29
N GLY A 266 15.63 10.94 -12.79
CA GLY A 266 14.92 9.93 -12.02
C GLY A 266 13.44 10.24 -11.70
N TRP A 267 12.91 11.38 -12.15
CA TRP A 267 11.49 11.69 -12.04
C TRP A 267 10.68 10.84 -13.03
N TYR A 268 9.37 10.68 -12.73
CA TYR A 268 8.48 9.95 -13.63
C TYR A 268 8.56 10.50 -15.07
N ASN A 269 8.74 9.59 -16.00
CA ASN A 269 8.56 9.78 -17.44
C ASN A 269 7.75 8.59 -17.97
N ASN A 270 7.29 8.63 -19.21
CA ASN A 270 6.44 7.58 -19.75
C ASN A 270 7.22 6.37 -20.31
N ILE A 271 8.55 6.30 -20.15
CA ILE A 271 9.40 5.27 -20.78
C ILE A 271 8.93 3.86 -20.37
N ALA A 272 8.81 3.58 -19.08
CA ALA A 272 8.41 2.26 -18.61
C ALA A 272 7.04 1.80 -19.19
N LEU A 273 6.07 2.71 -19.20
CA LEU A 273 4.75 2.42 -19.75
C LEU A 273 4.80 2.25 -21.28
N SER A 274 5.51 3.16 -21.98
CA SER A 274 5.63 3.13 -23.44
C SER A 274 6.33 1.86 -23.91
N LEU A 275 7.44 1.45 -23.28
CA LEU A 275 8.12 0.20 -23.58
C LEU A 275 7.22 -1.01 -23.40
N TYR A 276 6.47 -1.05 -22.29
CA TYR A 276 5.57 -2.16 -22.01
C TYR A 276 4.42 -2.26 -23.02
N THR A 277 3.76 -1.14 -23.30
CA THR A 277 2.62 -1.13 -24.22
C THR A 277 3.01 -1.29 -25.69
N SER A 278 4.16 -0.74 -26.13
CA SER A 278 4.67 -0.93 -27.48
C SER A 278 5.07 -2.37 -27.78
N ASN A 279 5.45 -3.14 -26.75
CA ASN A 279 5.70 -4.58 -26.83
C ASN A 279 4.43 -5.41 -26.55
N ASN A 280 3.21 -4.87 -26.74
CA ASN A 280 1.95 -5.57 -26.53
C ASN A 280 1.77 -6.16 -25.12
N CYS A 281 2.32 -5.50 -24.11
CA CYS A 281 2.36 -5.96 -22.73
C CYS A 281 3.08 -7.33 -22.56
N ASP A 282 4.05 -7.62 -23.42
CA ASP A 282 4.98 -8.73 -23.28
C ASP A 282 6.14 -8.26 -22.41
N ILE A 283 6.26 -8.87 -21.21
CA ILE A 283 7.27 -8.48 -20.23
C ILE A 283 8.67 -8.81 -20.71
N ASP A 284 8.88 -9.98 -21.29
CA ASP A 284 10.22 -10.47 -21.69
C ASP A 284 10.77 -9.61 -22.80
N ALA A 285 9.94 -9.26 -23.78
CA ALA A 285 10.32 -8.37 -24.89
C ALA A 285 10.64 -6.95 -24.38
N ALA A 286 9.79 -6.39 -23.50
CA ALA A 286 9.99 -5.06 -22.94
C ALA A 286 11.24 -4.98 -22.06
N GLU A 287 11.50 -5.99 -21.21
CA GLU A 287 12.71 -6.05 -20.37
C GLU A 287 13.97 -6.20 -21.20
N SER A 288 13.94 -7.01 -22.26
CA SER A 288 15.09 -7.16 -23.17
C SER A 288 15.47 -5.82 -23.81
N GLN A 289 14.48 -5.01 -24.18
CA GLN A 289 14.72 -3.67 -24.71
C GLN A 289 15.24 -2.73 -23.62
N ALA A 290 14.64 -2.69 -22.44
CA ALA A 290 15.10 -1.86 -21.32
C ALA A 290 16.55 -2.17 -20.93
N TRP A 291 16.96 -3.44 -20.91
CA TRP A 291 18.35 -3.83 -20.65
C TRP A 291 19.33 -3.36 -21.73
N SER A 292 18.87 -3.16 -22.96
CA SER A 292 19.72 -2.59 -24.02
C SER A 292 19.85 -1.07 -23.92
N ASP A 293 18.91 -0.41 -23.24
CA ASP A 293 18.88 1.05 -23.07
C ASP A 293 19.66 1.51 -21.82
N ILE A 294 19.87 0.62 -20.85
CA ILE A 294 20.69 0.81 -19.63
C ILE A 294 22.17 0.59 -19.91
#